data_a2f05d85e348266c696dcf564f6b50fb
#
_entry.id   a2f05d85e348266c696dcf564f6b50fb
#
_cell.length_a   1.000
_cell.length_b   1.000
_cell.length_c   1.000
_cell.angle_alpha   90.00
_cell.angle_beta   90.00
_cell.angle_gamma   90.00
#
_symmetry.space_group_name_H-M   'P 1'
#
loop_
_entity.id
_entity.type
_entity.pdbx_description
1 polymer ?
#
loop_
_entity_poly.entity_id
_entity_poly.type
_entity_poly.pdbx_seq_one_letter_code
_entity_poly.pdbx_strand_id
1 'polypeptide(L)'
;VHLGIHKICVSESEAGTNEEYLSVFSPVLDKFDNLINHYTENLPNAVETTRDIKSLMPVHPATALLATFYAREAGSSSRSVFQFLGENETIRDFLNNEVVFAKRDTITADFLWDYVIGEFNENVTKFGAVTERYNTYCSNIENEGEVAMKVFKGTLLLNALNNIANHKEVTPSEENILRLFEGTSFAEQVADVLTMFDNKGYIQRAPGNVFSIQFTALPTKEIEDAKESLRNREFKYLSQVLTFNDSASKEVDKILTNLCRPYSFKFYSLDINEYTLFNKIENGRKDAKGYELFLALLFGKTTTEIQTLREYAEHASVDPRFADTCFIVFDAPFGEKEYERFIEYQANAKCAQKFNFTDQYQVHVKNAASILTDYIIKNVRRENFYLYLGESHNTYSASKLTSTLDRVIAPRLFCKGP
;
A
#
# COMPACT_ATOMS: atom_id res chain seq x y z
N VAL A 1 23.02 4.28 -11.19
CA VAL A 1 22.62 5.45 -10.37
C VAL A 1 23.23 5.33 -8.98
N HIS A 2 22.96 4.28 -8.19
CA HIS A 2 23.45 4.13 -6.80
C HIS A 2 24.98 4.18 -6.65
N LEU A 3 25.75 3.55 -7.53
CA LEU A 3 27.21 3.65 -7.53
C LEU A 3 27.71 5.09 -7.73
N GLY A 4 27.00 5.88 -8.52
CA GLY A 4 27.30 7.29 -8.72
C GLY A 4 27.01 8.12 -7.47
N ILE A 5 25.87 7.88 -6.81
CA ILE A 5 25.48 8.57 -5.57
C ILE A 5 26.53 8.29 -4.48
N HIS A 6 26.85 7.03 -4.26
CA HIS A 6 27.85 6.63 -3.29
C HIS A 6 29.22 7.30 -3.56
N LYS A 7 29.62 7.32 -4.82
CA LYS A 7 30.89 7.96 -5.23
C LYS A 7 30.90 9.47 -4.95
N ILE A 8 29.78 10.16 -5.15
CA ILE A 8 29.63 11.59 -4.83
C ILE A 8 29.75 11.79 -3.31
N CYS A 9 28.98 11.03 -2.51
CA CYS A 9 29.00 11.14 -1.05
C CYS A 9 30.41 10.92 -0.48
N VAL A 10 31.15 9.94 -0.99
CA VAL A 10 32.52 9.69 -0.57
C VAL A 10 33.46 10.82 -0.99
N SER A 11 33.33 11.35 -2.18
CA SER A 11 34.20 12.44 -2.70
C SER A 11 33.99 13.77 -1.98
N GLU A 12 32.79 14.01 -1.44
CA GLU A 12 32.45 15.24 -0.71
C GLU A 12 32.69 15.10 0.81
N SER A 13 33.12 13.94 1.30
CA SER A 13 33.42 13.71 2.71
C SER A 13 34.93 13.76 2.97
N GLU A 14 35.34 14.06 4.22
CA GLU A 14 36.70 14.07 4.66
C GLU A 14 37.24 12.66 5.01
N ALA A 15 36.49 11.61 4.79
CA ALA A 15 36.81 10.23 5.20
C ALA A 15 37.95 9.57 4.39
N GLY A 16 38.64 10.20 3.54
CA GLY A 16 39.86 9.74 2.85
C GLY A 16 39.71 8.52 1.93
N THR A 17 39.09 7.42 2.39
CA THR A 17 38.83 6.20 1.60
C THR A 17 37.40 5.74 1.66
N ASN A 18 36.98 4.99 0.66
CA ASN A 18 35.64 4.39 0.58
C ASN A 18 35.33 3.45 1.74
N GLU A 19 36.32 2.67 2.18
CA GLU A 19 36.19 1.72 3.28
C GLU A 19 36.05 2.43 4.62
N GLU A 20 36.85 3.48 4.86
CA GLU A 20 36.76 4.31 6.06
C GLU A 20 35.41 4.99 6.16
N TYR A 21 34.93 5.56 5.06
CA TYR A 21 33.63 6.20 5.00
C TYR A 21 32.49 5.24 5.34
N LEU A 22 32.42 4.08 4.71
CA LEU A 22 31.40 3.06 4.96
C LEU A 22 31.50 2.51 6.39
N SER A 23 32.69 2.37 6.94
CA SER A 23 32.90 1.86 8.30
C SER A 23 32.26 2.75 9.37
N VAL A 24 32.18 4.06 9.13
CA VAL A 24 31.50 5.02 10.03
C VAL A 24 30.03 4.69 10.18
N PHE A 25 29.36 4.32 9.09
CA PHE A 25 27.93 4.05 9.09
C PHE A 25 27.59 2.59 9.37
N SER A 26 28.56 1.67 9.33
CA SER A 26 28.33 0.25 9.62
C SER A 26 27.53 -0.01 10.91
N PRO A 27 27.83 0.65 12.06
CA PRO A 27 27.09 0.42 13.30
C PRO A 27 25.63 0.87 13.31
N VAL A 28 25.21 1.65 12.31
CA VAL A 28 23.81 2.12 12.20
C VAL A 28 23.04 1.41 11.10
N LEU A 29 23.71 0.63 10.25
CA LEU A 29 23.04 -0.09 9.16
C LEU A 29 21.94 -1.04 9.65
N ASP A 30 22.16 -1.71 10.80
CA ASP A 30 21.19 -2.63 11.39
C ASP A 30 19.87 -1.92 11.77
N LYS A 31 19.92 -0.62 12.06
CA LYS A 31 18.72 0.18 12.36
C LYS A 31 17.78 0.33 11.17
N PHE A 32 18.29 0.13 9.96
CA PHE A 32 17.55 0.25 8.70
C PHE A 32 17.14 -1.10 8.12
N ASP A 33 17.46 -2.22 8.76
CA ASP A 33 17.17 -3.54 8.21
C ASP A 33 15.67 -3.77 7.97
N ASN A 34 14.82 -3.35 8.90
CA ASN A 34 13.35 -3.47 8.73
C ASN A 34 12.87 -2.64 7.55
N LEU A 35 13.34 -1.40 7.43
CA LEU A 35 12.97 -0.50 6.35
C LEU A 35 13.46 -1.00 4.98
N ILE A 36 14.70 -1.46 4.92
CA ILE A 36 15.29 -2.00 3.69
C ILE A 36 14.57 -3.28 3.28
N ASN A 37 14.28 -4.17 4.22
CA ASN A 37 13.50 -5.38 3.96
C ASN A 37 12.11 -5.05 3.44
N HIS A 38 11.42 -4.07 4.02
CA HIS A 38 10.12 -3.61 3.52
C HIS A 38 10.17 -3.20 2.03
N TYR A 39 11.23 -2.49 1.61
CA TYR A 39 11.36 -2.05 0.22
C TYR A 39 11.82 -3.16 -0.74
N THR A 40 12.45 -4.21 -0.24
CA THR A 40 13.11 -5.22 -1.09
C THR A 40 12.43 -6.60 -1.06
N GLU A 41 11.65 -6.94 -0.05
CA GLU A 41 11.08 -8.29 0.17
C GLU A 41 10.31 -8.86 -1.04
N ASN A 42 9.76 -8.00 -1.89
CA ASN A 42 8.96 -8.37 -3.05
C ASN A 42 9.69 -8.24 -4.38
N LEU A 43 10.97 -7.90 -4.35
CA LEU A 43 11.77 -7.74 -5.57
C LEU A 43 12.43 -9.05 -5.96
N PRO A 44 12.52 -9.37 -7.26
CA PRO A 44 13.15 -10.60 -7.74
C PRO A 44 14.66 -10.67 -7.44
N ASN A 45 15.31 -9.51 -7.22
CA ASN A 45 16.73 -9.35 -6.90
C ASN A 45 16.94 -8.73 -5.52
N ALA A 46 16.14 -9.12 -4.51
CA ALA A 46 16.13 -8.51 -3.18
C ALA A 46 17.51 -8.41 -2.53
N VAL A 47 18.33 -9.46 -2.60
CA VAL A 47 19.67 -9.48 -1.98
C VAL A 47 20.61 -8.44 -2.60
N GLU A 48 20.61 -8.31 -3.92
CA GLU A 48 21.41 -7.32 -4.62
C GLU A 48 20.93 -5.91 -4.32
N THR A 49 19.63 -5.67 -4.37
CA THR A 49 19.00 -4.38 -4.06
C THR A 49 19.26 -3.96 -2.62
N THR A 50 19.19 -4.90 -1.66
CA THR A 50 19.52 -4.63 -0.25
C THR A 50 20.96 -4.14 -0.10
N ARG A 51 21.91 -4.81 -0.75
CA ARG A 51 23.32 -4.39 -0.74
C ARG A 51 23.50 -3.00 -1.35
N ASP A 52 22.81 -2.75 -2.46
CA ASP A 52 22.87 -1.47 -3.16
C ASP A 52 22.32 -0.33 -2.31
N ILE A 53 21.18 -0.53 -1.63
CA ILE A 53 20.61 0.47 -0.71
C ILE A 53 21.57 0.74 0.46
N LYS A 54 22.14 -0.31 1.08
CA LYS A 54 23.11 -0.15 2.16
C LYS A 54 24.36 0.65 1.73
N SER A 55 24.73 0.57 0.46
CA SER A 55 25.88 1.32 -0.08
C SER A 55 25.60 2.81 -0.33
N LEU A 56 24.33 3.27 -0.20
CA LEU A 56 23.97 4.67 -0.38
C LEU A 56 24.17 5.54 0.87
N MET A 57 24.57 4.96 1.99
CA MET A 57 24.84 5.75 3.20
C MET A 57 25.82 6.89 2.92
N PRO A 58 25.55 8.09 3.47
CA PRO A 58 24.57 8.45 4.50
C PRO A 58 23.18 8.82 3.99
N VAL A 59 22.83 8.56 2.73
CA VAL A 59 21.47 8.81 2.24
C VAL A 59 20.51 7.83 2.91
N HIS A 60 19.49 8.36 3.57
CA HIS A 60 18.47 7.53 4.20
C HIS A 60 17.73 6.68 3.15
N PRO A 61 17.45 5.39 3.38
CA PRO A 61 16.81 4.52 2.38
C PRO A 61 15.52 5.08 1.80
N ALA A 62 14.66 5.68 2.63
CA ALA A 62 13.44 6.33 2.17
C ALA A 62 13.71 7.54 1.28
N THR A 63 14.70 8.37 1.62
CA THR A 63 15.09 9.53 0.79
C THR A 63 15.57 9.10 -0.59
N ALA A 64 16.38 8.03 -0.67
CA ALA A 64 16.82 7.45 -1.93
C ALA A 64 15.63 6.98 -2.80
N LEU A 65 14.63 6.34 -2.18
CA LEU A 65 13.40 5.94 -2.85
C LEU A 65 12.62 7.14 -3.37
N LEU A 66 12.38 8.16 -2.53
CA LEU A 66 11.64 9.37 -2.92
C LEU A 66 12.34 10.14 -4.04
N ALA A 67 13.67 10.25 -3.99
CA ALA A 67 14.46 10.87 -5.06
C ALA A 67 14.30 10.14 -6.40
N THR A 68 14.13 8.81 -6.36
CA THR A 68 13.86 8.00 -7.55
C THR A 68 12.47 8.29 -8.14
N PHE A 69 11.44 8.41 -7.28
CA PHE A 69 10.09 8.80 -7.73
C PHE A 69 10.08 10.20 -8.31
N TYR A 70 10.72 11.16 -7.65
CA TYR A 70 10.83 12.51 -8.15
C TYR A 70 11.51 12.57 -9.53
N ALA A 71 12.67 11.93 -9.69
CA ALA A 71 13.41 11.91 -10.95
C ALA A 71 12.60 11.30 -12.11
N ARG A 72 11.80 10.26 -11.83
CA ARG A 72 11.00 9.59 -12.84
C ARG A 72 9.77 10.38 -13.27
N GLU A 73 9.03 10.94 -12.33
CA GLU A 73 7.71 11.50 -12.55
C GLU A 73 7.72 13.02 -12.77
N ALA A 74 8.70 13.72 -12.24
CA ALA A 74 8.85 15.17 -12.49
C ALA A 74 9.51 15.48 -13.86
N GLY A 75 9.86 14.44 -14.65
CA GLY A 75 10.52 14.60 -15.95
C GLY A 75 11.97 15.04 -15.83
N SER A 76 12.47 15.09 -14.62
CA SER A 76 13.84 15.40 -14.29
C SER A 76 14.70 14.17 -14.57
N SER A 77 15.71 14.28 -15.41
CA SER A 77 16.58 13.16 -15.76
C SER A 77 17.34 12.66 -14.51
N SER A 78 17.90 11.43 -14.58
CA SER A 78 18.81 10.91 -13.54
C SER A 78 19.89 11.89 -13.10
N ARG A 79 20.13 12.93 -13.90
CA ARG A 79 21.02 14.04 -13.63
C ARG A 79 20.61 14.86 -12.41
N SER A 80 19.31 15.01 -12.14
CA SER A 80 18.82 15.78 -10.98
C SER A 80 19.12 15.12 -9.61
N VAL A 81 19.14 13.78 -9.54
CA VAL A 81 19.54 13.10 -8.28
C VAL A 81 21.03 13.29 -8.01
N PHE A 82 21.86 13.28 -9.06
CA PHE A 82 23.29 13.60 -8.91
C PHE A 82 23.52 15.05 -8.53
N GLN A 83 22.73 15.97 -9.06
CA GLN A 83 22.78 17.38 -8.69
C GLN A 83 22.32 17.59 -7.24
N PHE A 84 21.27 16.91 -6.80
CA PHE A 84 20.84 16.95 -5.41
C PHE A 84 21.96 16.62 -4.43
N LEU A 85 22.78 15.61 -4.71
CA LEU A 85 23.84 15.20 -3.83
C LEU A 85 25.17 15.97 -4.04
N GLY A 86 25.50 16.33 -5.27
CA GLY A 86 26.80 16.89 -5.60
C GLY A 86 26.84 18.42 -5.67
N GLU A 87 25.72 19.08 -5.97
CA GLU A 87 25.68 20.55 -6.13
C GLU A 87 24.95 21.26 -4.97
N ASN A 88 24.36 20.50 -4.03
CA ASN A 88 23.63 21.06 -2.89
C ASN A 88 24.59 21.41 -1.75
N GLU A 89 24.76 22.72 -1.49
CA GLU A 89 25.63 23.20 -0.40
C GLU A 89 25.23 22.63 0.96
N THR A 90 23.94 22.48 1.25
CA THR A 90 23.44 21.90 2.52
C THR A 90 23.88 20.46 2.69
N ILE A 91 23.90 19.67 1.61
CA ILE A 91 24.41 18.29 1.64
C ILE A 91 25.93 18.28 1.86
N ARG A 92 26.65 19.18 1.19
CA ARG A 92 28.10 19.31 1.37
C ARG A 92 28.46 19.71 2.80
N ASP A 93 27.75 20.69 3.37
CA ASP A 93 27.92 21.08 4.78
C ASP A 93 27.60 19.95 5.73
N PHE A 94 26.54 19.16 5.44
CA PHE A 94 26.21 17.96 6.21
C PHE A 94 27.34 16.93 6.18
N LEU A 95 27.90 16.63 5.01
CA LEU A 95 28.96 15.63 4.83
C LEU A 95 30.28 16.05 5.50
N ASN A 96 30.57 17.34 5.55
CA ASN A 96 31.77 17.90 6.14
C ASN A 96 31.61 18.31 7.61
N ASN A 97 30.44 18.14 8.18
CA ASN A 97 30.19 18.47 9.59
C ASN A 97 30.64 17.34 10.51
N GLU A 98 31.76 17.55 11.23
CA GLU A 98 32.30 16.55 12.13
C GLU A 98 31.29 16.03 13.18
N VAL A 99 30.42 16.90 13.70
CA VAL A 99 29.40 16.53 14.70
C VAL A 99 28.36 15.61 14.09
N VAL A 100 27.84 15.94 12.91
CA VAL A 100 26.85 15.15 12.18
C VAL A 100 27.45 13.80 11.79
N PHE A 101 28.67 13.80 11.28
CA PHE A 101 29.40 12.60 10.90
C PHE A 101 29.66 11.69 12.12
N ALA A 102 30.09 12.27 13.24
CA ALA A 102 30.34 11.53 14.49
C ALA A 102 29.03 10.95 15.08
N LYS A 103 27.91 11.64 14.95
CA LYS A 103 26.58 11.15 15.35
C LYS A 103 26.01 10.12 14.40
N ARG A 104 26.60 9.97 13.21
CA ARG A 104 26.12 9.07 12.15
C ARG A 104 24.70 9.40 11.72
N ASP A 105 24.36 10.68 11.65
CA ASP A 105 23.07 11.14 11.10
C ASP A 105 22.99 10.84 9.60
N THR A 106 21.77 10.83 9.07
CA THR A 106 21.51 10.50 7.67
C THR A 106 20.82 11.65 6.94
N ILE A 107 21.00 11.70 5.62
CA ILE A 107 20.33 12.65 4.73
C ILE A 107 18.87 12.22 4.57
N THR A 108 17.98 12.81 5.36
CA THR A 108 16.56 12.51 5.42
C THR A 108 15.72 13.29 4.37
N ALA A 109 14.43 13.02 4.29
CA ALA A 109 13.53 13.55 3.26
C ALA A 109 13.42 15.09 3.23
N ASP A 110 13.67 15.75 4.34
CA ASP A 110 13.69 17.21 4.45
C ASP A 110 14.76 17.86 3.59
N PHE A 111 15.93 17.24 3.44
CA PHE A 111 16.97 17.71 2.51
C PHE A 111 16.51 17.65 1.05
N LEU A 112 15.76 16.60 0.67
CA LEU A 112 15.21 16.51 -0.67
C LEU A 112 14.12 17.55 -0.90
N TRP A 113 13.28 17.84 0.12
CA TRP A 113 12.31 18.93 0.06
C TRP A 113 12.99 20.27 -0.22
N ASP A 114 14.04 20.60 0.53
CA ASP A 114 14.76 21.87 0.36
C ASP A 114 15.39 22.01 -1.02
N TYR A 115 15.77 20.90 -1.64
CA TYR A 115 16.28 20.88 -3.01
C TYR A 115 15.18 21.11 -4.05
N VAL A 116 13.98 20.50 -3.87
CA VAL A 116 12.94 20.52 -4.92
C VAL A 116 11.93 21.67 -4.76
N ILE A 117 11.89 22.35 -3.61
CA ILE A 117 10.89 23.40 -3.33
C ILE A 117 10.90 24.54 -4.35
N GLY A 118 12.07 24.88 -4.89
CA GLY A 118 12.20 25.88 -5.95
C GLY A 118 11.41 25.50 -7.20
N GLU A 119 11.58 24.26 -7.67
CA GLU A 119 10.85 23.75 -8.84
C GLU A 119 9.35 23.60 -8.54
N PHE A 120 8.98 23.23 -7.30
CA PHE A 120 7.58 23.14 -6.90
C PHE A 120 6.89 24.50 -6.92
N ASN A 121 7.58 25.58 -6.55
CA ASN A 121 7.07 26.93 -6.62
C ASN A 121 6.83 27.41 -8.08
N GLU A 122 7.62 26.93 -9.02
CA GLU A 122 7.46 27.24 -10.44
C GLU A 122 6.28 26.49 -11.07
N ASN A 123 5.94 25.29 -10.56
CA ASN A 123 4.87 24.46 -11.09
C ASN A 123 3.62 24.46 -10.18
N VAL A 124 2.99 25.63 -10.06
CA VAL A 124 1.82 25.87 -9.19
C VAL A 124 0.65 24.93 -9.52
N THR A 125 0.46 24.54 -10.77
CA THR A 125 -0.63 23.64 -11.17
C THR A 125 -0.56 22.28 -10.49
N LYS A 126 0.65 21.72 -10.34
CA LYS A 126 0.87 20.40 -9.73
C LYS A 126 1.12 20.48 -8.22
N PHE A 127 1.83 21.50 -7.76
CA PHE A 127 2.37 21.57 -6.41
C PHE A 127 1.90 22.77 -5.59
N GLY A 128 1.05 23.63 -6.15
CA GLY A 128 0.61 24.87 -5.50
C GLY A 128 0.02 24.68 -4.11
N ALA A 129 -0.80 23.65 -3.91
CA ALA A 129 -1.36 23.36 -2.58
C ALA A 129 -0.29 22.99 -1.53
N VAL A 130 0.77 22.29 -1.96
CA VAL A 130 1.89 21.89 -1.08
C VAL A 130 2.74 23.10 -0.72
N THR A 131 3.09 23.90 -1.70
CA THR A 131 3.92 25.11 -1.50
C THR A 131 3.18 26.19 -0.72
N GLU A 132 1.87 26.37 -0.96
CA GLU A 132 1.02 27.26 -0.18
C GLU A 132 0.97 26.83 1.30
N ARG A 133 0.80 25.54 1.56
CA ARG A 133 0.81 24.99 2.93
C ARG A 133 2.13 25.24 3.62
N TYR A 134 3.25 25.03 2.93
CA TYR A 134 4.57 25.32 3.44
C TYR A 134 4.72 26.80 3.79
N ASN A 135 4.43 27.68 2.84
CA ASN A 135 4.57 29.13 3.03
C ASN A 135 3.67 29.67 4.15
N THR A 136 2.48 29.08 4.35
CA THR A 136 1.52 29.50 5.38
C THR A 136 2.01 29.14 6.78
N TYR A 137 2.61 27.96 6.96
CA TYR A 137 2.89 27.43 8.29
C TYR A 137 4.38 27.31 8.64
N CYS A 138 5.28 27.55 7.72
CA CYS A 138 6.73 27.41 7.92
C CYS A 138 7.20 28.10 9.21
N SER A 139 6.90 29.38 9.39
CA SER A 139 7.30 30.12 10.58
C SER A 139 6.67 29.61 11.88
N ASN A 140 5.45 29.08 11.81
CA ASN A 140 4.79 28.48 12.98
C ASN A 140 5.50 27.17 13.38
N ILE A 141 5.84 26.35 12.37
CA ILE A 141 6.51 25.06 12.57
C ILE A 141 7.96 25.24 13.04
N GLU A 142 8.67 26.28 12.60
CA GLU A 142 10.00 26.62 13.13
C GLU A 142 9.98 26.84 14.65
N ASN A 143 8.92 27.44 15.18
CA ASN A 143 8.76 27.63 16.62
C ASN A 143 8.45 26.32 17.39
N GLU A 144 8.00 25.26 16.70
CA GLU A 144 7.77 23.94 17.31
C GLU A 144 9.07 23.10 17.40
N GLY A 145 10.13 23.52 16.72
CA GLY A 145 11.45 22.93 16.77
C GLY A 145 11.91 22.21 15.51
N GLU A 146 13.19 21.82 15.51
CA GLU A 146 13.85 21.23 14.34
C GLU A 146 13.19 19.94 13.85
N VAL A 147 12.83 19.04 14.78
CA VAL A 147 12.18 17.77 14.41
C VAL A 147 10.82 18.00 13.74
N ALA A 148 10.03 18.97 14.25
CA ALA A 148 8.77 19.34 13.65
C ALA A 148 8.95 19.85 12.21
N MET A 149 9.96 20.66 11.94
CA MET A 149 10.27 21.15 10.60
C MET A 149 10.66 20.02 9.66
N LYS A 150 11.52 19.07 10.08
CA LYS A 150 11.89 17.90 9.28
C LYS A 150 10.68 17.04 8.91
N VAL A 151 9.83 16.74 9.90
CA VAL A 151 8.61 15.95 9.69
C VAL A 151 7.62 16.67 8.78
N PHE A 152 7.47 17.98 8.93
CA PHE A 152 6.62 18.81 8.07
C PHE A 152 7.06 18.76 6.62
N LYS A 153 8.35 19.03 6.34
CA LYS A 153 8.93 18.96 5.00
C LYS A 153 8.78 17.57 4.39
N GLY A 154 9.08 16.51 5.13
CA GLY A 154 8.91 15.12 4.67
C GLY A 154 7.45 14.78 4.35
N THR A 155 6.51 15.22 5.19
CA THR A 155 5.07 15.02 4.94
C THR A 155 4.59 15.77 3.69
N LEU A 156 5.04 17.01 3.50
CA LEU A 156 4.72 17.78 2.30
C LEU A 156 5.33 17.17 1.04
N LEU A 157 6.56 16.63 1.11
CA LEU A 157 7.19 15.93 0.01
C LEU A 157 6.39 14.69 -0.42
N LEU A 158 5.91 13.89 0.55
CA LEU A 158 5.03 12.76 0.22
C LEU A 158 3.74 13.22 -0.44
N ASN A 159 3.10 14.30 0.03
CA ASN A 159 1.92 14.85 -0.60
C ASN A 159 2.22 15.29 -2.06
N ALA A 160 3.33 15.96 -2.29
CA ALA A 160 3.75 16.38 -3.63
C ALA A 160 3.97 15.16 -4.56
N LEU A 161 4.71 14.17 -4.10
CA LEU A 161 5.01 12.97 -4.88
C LEU A 161 3.79 12.08 -5.11
N ASN A 162 2.88 11.99 -4.15
CA ASN A 162 1.64 11.26 -4.30
C ASN A 162 0.74 11.83 -5.40
N ASN A 163 0.79 13.14 -5.61
CA ASN A 163 0.04 13.81 -6.69
C ASN A 163 0.53 13.42 -8.09
N ILE A 164 1.79 13.04 -8.24
CA ILE A 164 2.40 12.74 -9.54
C ILE A 164 2.69 11.25 -9.76
N ALA A 165 3.17 10.53 -8.76
CA ALA A 165 3.61 9.13 -8.90
C ALA A 165 2.50 8.11 -8.63
N ASN A 166 1.50 8.44 -7.83
CA ASN A 166 0.39 7.58 -7.49
C ASN A 166 0.81 6.16 -7.06
N HIS A 167 1.75 6.06 -6.15
CA HIS A 167 2.31 4.81 -5.66
C HIS A 167 2.13 4.67 -4.15
N LYS A 168 1.90 3.45 -3.63
CA LYS A 168 1.66 3.20 -2.21
C LYS A 168 2.75 3.76 -1.28
N GLU A 169 4.01 3.69 -1.70
CA GLU A 169 5.15 4.15 -0.90
C GLU A 169 5.28 5.68 -0.81
N VAL A 170 4.58 6.43 -1.67
CA VAL A 170 4.55 7.91 -1.61
C VAL A 170 3.23 8.44 -1.05
N THR A 171 2.29 7.58 -0.70
CA THR A 171 1.08 7.98 0.01
C THR A 171 1.48 8.62 1.34
N PRO A 172 0.98 9.82 1.71
CA PRO A 172 1.33 10.48 2.97
C PRO A 172 0.61 9.85 4.17
N SER A 173 0.69 8.52 4.30
CA SER A 173 0.17 7.78 5.44
C SER A 173 1.09 7.93 6.65
N GLU A 174 0.53 7.80 7.85
CA GLU A 174 1.31 7.80 9.10
C GLU A 174 2.49 6.82 9.01
N GLU A 175 2.24 5.62 8.52
CA GLU A 175 3.25 4.58 8.36
C GLU A 175 4.40 5.00 7.43
N ASN A 176 4.10 5.57 6.27
CA ASN A 176 5.12 6.04 5.34
C ASN A 176 5.89 7.25 5.90
N ILE A 177 5.21 8.15 6.63
CA ILE A 177 5.91 9.29 7.27
C ILE A 177 6.86 8.79 8.37
N LEU A 178 6.45 7.82 9.18
CA LEU A 178 7.32 7.19 10.17
C LEU A 178 8.55 6.56 9.51
N ARG A 179 8.38 5.89 8.37
CA ARG A 179 9.48 5.30 7.59
C ARG A 179 10.47 6.32 7.05
N LEU A 180 10.07 7.56 6.78
CA LEU A 180 11.00 8.61 6.33
C LEU A 180 12.11 8.90 7.34
N PHE A 181 11.86 8.58 8.60
CA PHE A 181 12.75 8.92 9.71
C PHE A 181 13.12 7.70 10.57
N GLU A 182 12.74 6.49 10.14
CA GLU A 182 13.09 5.25 10.82
C GLU A 182 14.61 5.13 10.96
N GLY A 183 15.09 4.70 12.14
CA GLY A 183 16.51 4.56 12.43
C GLY A 183 17.26 5.87 12.79
N THR A 184 16.62 7.04 12.64
CA THR A 184 17.17 8.33 13.09
C THR A 184 17.08 8.50 14.61
N SER A 185 17.86 9.43 15.16
CA SER A 185 17.86 9.73 16.61
C SER A 185 16.54 10.32 17.13
N PHE A 186 15.68 10.80 16.25
CA PHE A 186 14.37 11.41 16.57
C PHE A 186 13.17 10.62 16.06
N ALA A 187 13.38 9.41 15.56
CA ALA A 187 12.30 8.57 15.00
C ALA A 187 11.09 8.41 15.95
N GLU A 188 11.34 8.25 17.26
CA GLU A 188 10.30 8.09 18.26
C GLU A 188 9.41 9.34 18.45
N GLN A 189 9.92 10.52 18.09
CA GLN A 189 9.19 11.78 18.22
C GLN A 189 8.23 12.04 17.06
N VAL A 190 8.38 11.35 15.94
CA VAL A 190 7.63 11.62 14.69
C VAL A 190 6.12 11.46 14.87
N ALA A 191 5.68 10.43 15.59
CA ALA A 191 4.26 10.19 15.86
C ALA A 191 3.61 11.31 16.69
N ASP A 192 4.32 11.81 17.70
CA ASP A 192 3.86 12.91 18.53
C ASP A 192 3.76 14.22 17.73
N VAL A 193 4.75 14.45 16.84
CA VAL A 193 4.74 15.60 15.93
C VAL A 193 3.55 15.53 14.97
N LEU A 194 3.24 14.38 14.40
CA LEU A 194 2.07 14.21 13.52
C LEU A 194 0.76 14.47 14.28
N THR A 195 0.66 14.02 15.53
CA THR A 195 -0.49 14.30 16.39
C THR A 195 -0.60 15.80 16.68
N MET A 196 0.50 16.47 16.92
CA MET A 196 0.53 17.91 17.12
C MET A 196 0.11 18.65 15.84
N PHE A 197 0.54 18.22 14.63
CA PHE A 197 0.11 18.83 13.37
C PHE A 197 -1.39 18.76 13.17
N ASP A 198 -2.01 17.62 13.47
CA ASP A 198 -3.46 17.44 13.37
C ASP A 198 -4.20 18.34 14.37
N ASN A 199 -3.78 18.33 15.65
CA ASN A 199 -4.37 19.14 16.70
C ASN A 199 -4.29 20.66 16.44
N LYS A 200 -3.18 21.13 15.84
CA LYS A 200 -2.98 22.55 15.50
C LYS A 200 -3.50 22.93 14.10
N GLY A 201 -3.97 21.96 13.32
CA GLY A 201 -4.51 22.17 11.98
C GLY A 201 -3.45 22.49 10.93
N TYR A 202 -2.17 22.19 11.19
CA TYR A 202 -1.10 22.40 10.22
C TYR A 202 -1.21 21.43 9.03
N ILE A 203 -1.50 20.17 9.31
CA ILE A 203 -1.87 19.14 8.34
C ILE A 203 -2.98 18.30 8.96
N GLN A 204 -4.04 18.05 8.21
CA GLN A 204 -5.18 17.28 8.71
C GLN A 204 -4.96 15.77 8.52
N ARG A 205 -5.32 15.02 9.56
CA ARG A 205 -5.41 13.56 9.48
C ARG A 205 -6.71 13.17 8.76
N ALA A 206 -6.56 12.68 7.55
CA ALA A 206 -7.67 12.10 6.77
C ALA A 206 -7.91 10.64 7.14
N PRO A 207 -9.05 10.03 6.71
CA PRO A 207 -9.32 8.61 6.90
C PRO A 207 -8.17 7.71 6.45
N GLY A 208 -7.95 6.61 7.19
CA GLY A 208 -6.84 5.70 6.95
C GLY A 208 -5.49 6.22 7.44
N ASN A 209 -5.48 7.17 8.37
CA ASN A 209 -4.27 7.81 8.90
C ASN A 209 -3.39 8.45 7.82
N VAL A 210 -4.01 9.09 6.84
CA VAL A 210 -3.33 9.82 5.77
C VAL A 210 -3.27 11.32 6.14
N PHE A 211 -2.09 11.89 6.12
CA PHE A 211 -1.86 13.32 6.40
C PHE A 211 -1.92 14.12 5.10
N SER A 212 -3.12 14.58 4.74
CA SER A 212 -3.37 15.26 3.47
C SER A 212 -3.54 16.77 3.64
N ILE A 213 -2.97 17.51 2.70
CA ILE A 213 -3.12 18.97 2.63
C ILE A 213 -4.34 19.42 1.81
N GLN A 214 -4.98 18.50 1.08
CA GLN A 214 -6.07 18.80 0.14
C GLN A 214 -7.47 18.55 0.70
N PHE A 215 -7.58 18.09 1.96
CA PHE A 215 -8.87 17.78 2.54
C PHE A 215 -9.56 19.00 3.13
N THR A 216 -10.79 19.24 2.68
CA THR A 216 -11.75 20.08 3.40
C THR A 216 -12.40 19.22 4.48
N ALA A 217 -12.50 19.74 5.71
CA ALA A 217 -13.14 19.02 6.81
C ALA A 217 -14.58 18.66 6.47
N LEU A 218 -14.90 17.37 6.43
CA LEU A 218 -16.26 16.87 6.28
C LEU A 218 -16.95 16.80 7.66
N PRO A 219 -18.27 16.98 7.75
CA PRO A 219 -18.97 16.93 9.03
C PRO A 219 -18.85 15.55 9.68
N THR A 220 -18.21 15.48 10.86
CA THR A 220 -17.94 14.22 11.58
C THR A 220 -19.20 13.39 11.82
N LYS A 221 -20.31 14.05 12.19
CA LYS A 221 -21.59 13.37 12.41
C LYS A 221 -22.10 12.66 11.16
N GLU A 222 -22.03 13.30 10.00
CA GLU A 222 -22.44 12.72 8.73
C GLU A 222 -21.57 11.51 8.35
N ILE A 223 -20.27 11.57 8.66
CA ILE A 223 -19.35 10.44 8.42
C ILE A 223 -19.72 9.26 9.32
N GLU A 224 -19.98 9.48 10.62
CA GLU A 224 -20.35 8.40 11.54
C GLU A 224 -21.70 7.78 11.17
N ASP A 225 -22.71 8.58 10.83
CA ASP A 225 -24.01 8.09 10.35
C ASP A 225 -23.84 7.28 9.04
N ALA A 226 -22.95 7.71 8.16
CA ALA A 226 -22.63 6.97 6.94
C ALA A 226 -21.91 5.64 7.24
N LYS A 227 -20.93 5.62 8.16
CA LYS A 227 -20.26 4.38 8.59
C LYS A 227 -21.24 3.35 9.13
N GLU A 228 -22.15 3.77 9.99
CA GLU A 228 -23.17 2.88 10.55
C GLU A 228 -24.10 2.31 9.45
N SER A 229 -24.55 3.15 8.54
CA SER A 229 -25.35 2.72 7.40
C SER A 229 -24.63 1.71 6.50
N LEU A 230 -23.36 1.96 6.21
CA LEU A 230 -22.52 1.08 5.38
C LEU A 230 -22.31 -0.28 6.03
N ARG A 231 -21.94 -0.33 7.32
CA ARG A 231 -21.75 -1.58 8.07
C ARG A 231 -23.02 -2.42 8.14
N ASN A 232 -24.15 -1.79 8.35
CA ASN A 232 -25.42 -2.51 8.60
C ASN A 232 -26.17 -2.92 7.34
N ARG A 233 -25.91 -2.26 6.20
CA ARG A 233 -26.68 -2.45 4.97
C ARG A 233 -25.83 -2.80 3.76
N GLU A 234 -24.95 -1.91 3.31
CA GLU A 234 -24.31 -2.00 2.00
C GLU A 234 -23.12 -2.96 1.99
N PHE A 235 -22.32 -2.95 3.06
CA PHE A 235 -21.09 -3.74 3.17
C PHE A 235 -21.09 -4.64 4.40
N LYS A 236 -22.26 -5.12 4.79
CA LYS A 236 -22.44 -6.02 5.93
C LYS A 236 -21.61 -7.31 5.78
N TYR A 237 -21.54 -7.86 4.59
CA TYR A 237 -20.82 -9.08 4.27
C TYR A 237 -19.57 -8.76 3.46
N LEU A 238 -18.49 -9.51 3.71
CA LEU A 238 -17.23 -9.31 2.99
C LEU A 238 -17.39 -9.48 1.46
N SER A 239 -18.27 -10.37 1.03
CA SER A 239 -18.56 -10.52 -0.41
C SER A 239 -19.09 -9.24 -1.06
N GLN A 240 -19.85 -8.42 -0.33
CA GLN A 240 -20.31 -7.12 -0.81
C GLN A 240 -19.17 -6.11 -0.91
N VAL A 241 -18.23 -6.17 0.04
CA VAL A 241 -17.01 -5.36 0.01
C VAL A 241 -16.16 -5.72 -1.22
N LEU A 242 -15.93 -7.01 -1.46
CA LEU A 242 -15.11 -7.48 -2.58
C LEU A 242 -15.71 -7.20 -3.97
N THR A 243 -17.03 -7.02 -4.07
CA THR A 243 -17.70 -6.64 -5.33
C THR A 243 -17.73 -5.13 -5.57
N PHE A 244 -17.18 -4.34 -4.65
CA PHE A 244 -17.12 -2.89 -4.81
C PHE A 244 -16.24 -2.49 -6.01
N ASN A 245 -16.79 -1.67 -6.91
CA ASN A 245 -16.08 -1.05 -8.04
C ASN A 245 -15.32 -2.04 -8.98
N ASP A 246 -15.68 -3.32 -8.99
CA ASP A 246 -15.07 -4.40 -9.80
C ASP A 246 -13.54 -4.52 -9.70
N SER A 247 -12.89 -3.82 -8.77
CA SER A 247 -11.43 -3.82 -8.66
C SER A 247 -10.88 -5.20 -8.33
N ALA A 248 -11.50 -5.88 -7.36
CA ALA A 248 -11.13 -7.24 -6.98
C ALA A 248 -11.38 -8.24 -8.12
N SER A 249 -12.51 -8.14 -8.81
CA SER A 249 -12.85 -9.03 -9.93
C SER A 249 -11.86 -8.89 -11.09
N LYS A 250 -11.47 -7.66 -11.44
CA LYS A 250 -10.47 -7.40 -12.48
C LYS A 250 -9.10 -7.99 -12.15
N GLU A 251 -8.70 -7.98 -10.88
CA GLU A 251 -7.42 -8.61 -10.48
C GLU A 251 -7.51 -10.15 -10.55
N VAL A 252 -8.63 -10.76 -10.16
CA VAL A 252 -8.82 -12.21 -10.33
C VAL A 252 -8.82 -12.58 -11.81
N ASP A 253 -9.51 -11.84 -12.66
CA ASP A 253 -9.50 -12.08 -14.12
C ASP A 253 -8.10 -12.04 -14.71
N LYS A 254 -7.27 -11.06 -14.33
CA LYS A 254 -5.88 -10.99 -14.78
C LYS A 254 -5.06 -12.24 -14.40
N ILE A 255 -5.33 -12.80 -13.21
CA ILE A 255 -4.64 -14.00 -12.73
C ILE A 255 -5.13 -15.24 -13.45
N LEU A 256 -6.43 -15.32 -13.71
CA LEU A 256 -7.07 -16.48 -14.36
C LEU A 256 -7.08 -16.43 -15.90
N THR A 257 -6.55 -15.37 -16.52
CA THR A 257 -6.53 -15.17 -17.98
C THR A 257 -5.95 -16.35 -18.76
N ASN A 258 -5.05 -17.12 -18.16
CA ASN A 258 -4.37 -18.25 -18.81
C ASN A 258 -5.05 -19.62 -18.58
N LEU A 259 -6.28 -19.67 -18.04
CA LEU A 259 -7.02 -20.91 -17.93
C LEU A 259 -7.43 -21.43 -19.33
N CYS A 260 -7.20 -22.71 -19.56
CA CYS A 260 -7.49 -23.35 -20.87
C CYS A 260 -8.98 -23.55 -21.14
N ARG A 261 -9.84 -23.43 -20.13
CA ARG A 261 -11.29 -23.68 -20.22
C ARG A 261 -12.09 -22.47 -19.81
N PRO A 262 -13.27 -22.25 -20.41
CA PRO A 262 -14.19 -21.20 -20.00
C PRO A 262 -14.58 -21.33 -18.51
N TYR A 263 -14.40 -20.26 -17.77
CA TYR A 263 -14.75 -20.19 -16.34
C TYR A 263 -15.69 -19.01 -16.07
N SER A 264 -16.39 -19.11 -14.96
CA SER A 264 -17.05 -17.99 -14.32
C SER A 264 -16.78 -18.06 -12.82
N PHE A 265 -16.68 -16.92 -12.17
CA PHE A 265 -16.48 -16.89 -10.74
C PHE A 265 -17.37 -15.84 -10.05
N LYS A 266 -17.63 -16.05 -8.78
CA LYS A 266 -18.22 -15.03 -7.89
C LYS A 266 -17.56 -15.10 -6.51
N PHE A 267 -17.55 -13.95 -5.83
CA PHE A 267 -17.05 -13.83 -4.46
C PHE A 267 -18.16 -14.15 -3.47
N TYR A 268 -17.80 -14.95 -2.48
CA TYR A 268 -18.67 -15.30 -1.36
C TYR A 268 -17.93 -15.10 -0.04
N SER A 269 -18.69 -14.88 1.01
CA SER A 269 -18.19 -14.78 2.39
C SER A 269 -19.18 -15.43 3.33
N LEU A 270 -18.81 -15.57 4.61
CA LEU A 270 -19.73 -16.09 5.60
C LEU A 270 -21.02 -15.26 5.60
N ASP A 271 -22.15 -15.96 5.62
CA ASP A 271 -23.50 -15.41 5.67
C ASP A 271 -24.18 -15.79 7.00
N ILE A 272 -25.47 -15.50 7.13
CA ILE A 272 -26.27 -15.79 8.31
C ILE A 272 -26.15 -17.28 8.72
N ASN A 273 -26.20 -18.18 7.74
CA ASN A 273 -26.02 -19.61 7.91
C ASN A 273 -25.64 -20.30 6.59
N GLU A 274 -25.29 -21.58 6.68
CA GLU A 274 -24.89 -22.42 5.55
C GLU A 274 -25.96 -22.47 4.42
N TYR A 275 -27.22 -22.65 4.78
CA TYR A 275 -28.32 -22.71 3.83
C TYR A 275 -28.42 -21.42 2.98
N THR A 276 -28.31 -20.27 3.62
CA THR A 276 -28.35 -18.98 2.93
C THR A 276 -27.16 -18.81 1.98
N LEU A 277 -25.97 -19.23 2.41
CA LEU A 277 -24.77 -19.20 1.57
C LEU A 277 -24.94 -20.12 0.35
N PHE A 278 -25.42 -21.37 0.55
CA PHE A 278 -25.64 -22.32 -0.55
C PHE A 278 -26.65 -21.80 -1.57
N ASN A 279 -27.74 -21.20 -1.14
CA ASN A 279 -28.71 -20.58 -2.05
C ASN A 279 -28.10 -19.43 -2.86
N LYS A 280 -27.24 -18.61 -2.24
CA LYS A 280 -26.52 -17.54 -2.96
C LYS A 280 -25.58 -18.11 -4.00
N ILE A 281 -24.85 -19.19 -3.68
CA ILE A 281 -23.92 -19.85 -4.62
C ILE A 281 -24.72 -20.48 -5.77
N GLU A 282 -25.82 -21.18 -5.48
CA GLU A 282 -26.68 -21.79 -6.49
C GLU A 282 -27.27 -20.73 -7.45
N ASN A 283 -27.79 -19.63 -6.92
CA ASN A 283 -28.28 -18.53 -7.73
C ASN A 283 -27.16 -17.89 -8.58
N GLY A 284 -26.02 -17.65 -7.96
CA GLY A 284 -24.85 -17.10 -8.66
C GLY A 284 -24.39 -17.98 -9.82
N ARG A 285 -24.43 -19.30 -9.65
CA ARG A 285 -24.13 -20.29 -10.69
C ARG A 285 -25.20 -20.28 -11.80
N LYS A 286 -26.48 -20.26 -11.46
CA LYS A 286 -27.58 -20.22 -12.44
C LYS A 286 -27.59 -18.95 -13.29
N ASP A 287 -27.17 -17.82 -12.73
CA ASP A 287 -27.07 -16.54 -13.43
C ASP A 287 -25.86 -16.47 -14.37
N ALA A 288 -24.82 -17.25 -14.09
CA ALA A 288 -23.63 -17.31 -14.91
C ALA A 288 -23.91 -18.11 -16.20
N LYS A 289 -23.30 -17.69 -17.32
CA LYS A 289 -23.49 -18.32 -18.64
C LYS A 289 -22.15 -18.49 -19.32
N GLY A 290 -22.07 -19.49 -20.22
CA GLY A 290 -20.91 -19.67 -21.09
C GLY A 290 -19.66 -20.18 -20.37
N TYR A 291 -19.81 -20.88 -19.25
CA TYR A 291 -18.71 -21.50 -18.50
C TYR A 291 -18.83 -23.02 -18.53
N GLU A 292 -17.69 -23.67 -18.40
CA GLU A 292 -17.58 -25.11 -18.13
C GLU A 292 -17.20 -25.36 -16.66
N LEU A 293 -16.64 -24.36 -15.99
CA LEU A 293 -16.20 -24.40 -14.62
C LEU A 293 -16.71 -23.17 -13.86
N PHE A 294 -17.48 -23.38 -12.79
CA PHE A 294 -17.88 -22.33 -11.89
C PHE A 294 -17.00 -22.31 -10.64
N LEU A 295 -16.38 -21.19 -10.34
CA LEU A 295 -15.51 -21.00 -9.20
C LEU A 295 -16.24 -20.21 -8.11
N ALA A 296 -16.55 -20.85 -7.01
CA ALA A 296 -17.04 -20.19 -5.81
C ALA A 296 -15.82 -19.75 -4.97
N LEU A 297 -15.44 -18.47 -5.05
CA LEU A 297 -14.31 -17.91 -4.34
C LEU A 297 -14.75 -17.42 -2.96
N LEU A 298 -14.31 -18.10 -1.91
CA LEU A 298 -14.74 -17.89 -0.53
C LEU A 298 -13.65 -17.17 0.27
N PHE A 299 -14.02 -16.05 0.87
CA PHE A 299 -13.14 -15.19 1.64
C PHE A 299 -13.73 -14.94 3.03
N GLY A 300 -12.92 -15.07 4.07
CA GLY A 300 -13.30 -14.79 5.44
C GLY A 300 -12.74 -13.45 5.92
N LYS A 301 -13.48 -12.77 6.77
CA LYS A 301 -13.04 -11.55 7.46
C LYS A 301 -12.08 -11.88 8.60
N THR A 302 -12.33 -13.01 9.28
CA THR A 302 -11.51 -13.52 10.38
C THR A 302 -11.06 -14.96 10.10
N THR A 303 -10.07 -15.43 10.84
CA THR A 303 -9.61 -16.84 10.77
C THR A 303 -10.73 -17.81 11.14
N THR A 304 -11.59 -17.46 12.10
CA THR A 304 -12.76 -18.27 12.48
C THR A 304 -13.76 -18.39 11.33
N GLU A 305 -14.03 -17.29 10.63
CA GLU A 305 -14.89 -17.32 9.44
C GLU A 305 -14.32 -18.21 8.33
N ILE A 306 -13.00 -18.18 8.11
CA ILE A 306 -12.33 -19.05 7.14
C ILE A 306 -12.53 -20.52 7.51
N GLN A 307 -12.39 -20.87 8.78
CA GLN A 307 -12.60 -22.24 9.24
C GLN A 307 -14.05 -22.69 8.99
N THR A 308 -15.04 -21.89 9.35
CA THR A 308 -16.45 -22.17 9.07
C THR A 308 -16.73 -22.29 7.57
N LEU A 309 -16.13 -21.42 6.75
CA LEU A 309 -16.28 -21.49 5.28
C LEU A 309 -15.67 -22.77 4.70
N ARG A 310 -14.61 -23.30 5.29
CA ARG A 310 -14.03 -24.60 4.91
C ARG A 310 -15.00 -25.75 5.19
N GLU A 311 -15.62 -25.78 6.35
CA GLU A 311 -16.64 -26.78 6.71
C GLU A 311 -17.83 -26.71 5.73
N TYR A 312 -18.32 -25.49 5.44
CA TYR A 312 -19.40 -25.29 4.48
C TYR A 312 -19.00 -25.68 3.04
N ALA A 313 -17.79 -25.39 2.62
CA ALA A 313 -17.28 -25.78 1.31
C ALA A 313 -17.14 -27.31 1.17
N GLU A 314 -16.74 -27.99 2.23
CA GLU A 314 -16.70 -29.46 2.28
C GLU A 314 -18.09 -30.06 2.10
N HIS A 315 -19.09 -29.60 2.85
CA HIS A 315 -20.48 -30.04 2.71
C HIS A 315 -21.06 -29.72 1.33
N ALA A 316 -20.80 -28.51 0.83
CA ALA A 316 -21.29 -28.11 -0.50
C ALA A 316 -20.69 -28.90 -1.63
N SER A 317 -19.42 -29.28 -1.53
CA SER A 317 -18.69 -29.98 -2.60
C SER A 317 -19.23 -31.37 -2.92
N VAL A 318 -19.86 -32.03 -1.96
CA VAL A 318 -20.51 -33.35 -2.13
C VAL A 318 -22.01 -33.26 -2.46
N ASP A 319 -22.60 -32.07 -2.44
CA ASP A 319 -24.00 -31.83 -2.78
C ASP A 319 -24.17 -31.91 -4.31
N PRO A 320 -25.08 -32.77 -4.83
CA PRO A 320 -25.29 -32.92 -6.28
C PRO A 320 -25.66 -31.63 -7.01
N ARG A 321 -26.18 -30.61 -6.31
CA ARG A 321 -26.50 -29.29 -6.88
C ARG A 321 -25.26 -28.57 -7.40
N PHE A 322 -24.08 -28.89 -6.86
CA PHE A 322 -22.82 -28.22 -7.13
C PHE A 322 -21.81 -29.08 -7.85
N ALA A 323 -22.25 -30.10 -8.60
CA ALA A 323 -21.38 -31.03 -9.31
C ALA A 323 -20.40 -30.35 -10.30
N ASP A 324 -20.74 -29.16 -10.82
CA ASP A 324 -19.96 -28.34 -11.74
C ASP A 324 -19.25 -27.16 -11.04
N THR A 325 -19.24 -27.14 -9.72
CA THR A 325 -18.72 -26.02 -8.93
C THR A 325 -17.46 -26.42 -8.16
N CYS A 326 -16.43 -25.62 -8.30
CA CYS A 326 -15.23 -25.71 -7.46
C CYS A 326 -15.26 -24.65 -6.38
N PHE A 327 -15.14 -25.07 -5.14
CA PHE A 327 -15.09 -24.17 -3.99
C PHE A 327 -13.62 -23.92 -3.62
N ILE A 328 -13.24 -22.66 -3.56
CA ILE A 328 -11.88 -22.24 -3.23
C ILE A 328 -11.96 -21.30 -2.01
N VAL A 329 -11.45 -21.76 -0.87
CA VAL A 329 -11.38 -20.99 0.38
C VAL A 329 -9.97 -20.45 0.54
N PHE A 330 -9.83 -19.16 0.59
CA PHE A 330 -8.53 -18.51 0.75
C PHE A 330 -8.15 -18.39 2.24
N ASP A 331 -6.88 -18.60 2.55
CA ASP A 331 -6.40 -18.79 3.94
C ASP A 331 -6.10 -17.48 4.68
N ALA A 332 -5.85 -16.37 3.98
CA ALA A 332 -5.62 -15.10 4.65
C ALA A 332 -6.93 -14.35 4.94
N PRO A 333 -7.21 -13.99 6.20
CA PRO A 333 -8.36 -13.18 6.55
C PRO A 333 -8.23 -11.75 5.99
N PHE A 334 -9.37 -11.11 5.68
CA PHE A 334 -9.41 -9.70 5.31
C PHE A 334 -8.94 -8.81 6.46
N GLY A 335 -9.36 -9.14 7.67
CA GLY A 335 -9.02 -8.43 8.88
C GLY A 335 -10.00 -7.31 9.23
N GLU A 336 -10.26 -7.15 10.54
CA GLU A 336 -11.13 -6.08 11.05
C GLU A 336 -10.56 -4.70 10.74
N LYS A 337 -9.27 -4.52 10.87
CA LYS A 337 -8.60 -3.23 10.60
C LYS A 337 -8.80 -2.78 9.14
N GLU A 338 -8.62 -3.70 8.19
CA GLU A 338 -8.77 -3.39 6.77
C GLU A 338 -10.24 -3.15 6.40
N TYR A 339 -11.17 -3.90 7.04
CA TYR A 339 -12.59 -3.68 6.88
C TYR A 339 -13.01 -2.29 7.40
N GLU A 340 -12.56 -1.90 8.58
CA GLU A 340 -12.85 -0.58 9.14
C GLU A 340 -12.27 0.55 8.29
N ARG A 341 -11.05 0.40 7.77
CA ARG A 341 -10.45 1.35 6.83
C ARG A 341 -11.26 1.46 5.53
N PHE A 342 -11.73 0.35 4.99
CA PHE A 342 -12.59 0.36 3.81
C PHE A 342 -13.90 1.12 4.08
N ILE A 343 -14.58 0.82 5.20
CA ILE A 343 -15.81 1.52 5.62
C ILE A 343 -15.57 3.02 5.79
N GLU A 344 -14.45 3.39 6.40
CA GLU A 344 -14.08 4.79 6.60
C GLU A 344 -13.90 5.54 5.28
N TYR A 345 -13.17 4.97 4.32
CA TYR A 345 -13.03 5.56 2.98
C TYR A 345 -14.38 5.68 2.27
N GLN A 346 -15.24 4.67 2.36
CA GLN A 346 -16.56 4.71 1.73
C GLN A 346 -17.49 5.74 2.38
N ALA A 347 -17.47 5.88 3.70
CA ALA A 347 -18.23 6.90 4.41
C ALA A 347 -17.81 8.31 4.01
N ASN A 348 -16.51 8.55 3.94
CA ASN A 348 -15.97 9.83 3.48
C ASN A 348 -16.27 10.08 2.01
N ALA A 349 -16.21 9.07 1.14
CA ALA A 349 -16.61 9.19 -0.26
C ALA A 349 -18.07 9.61 -0.39
N LYS A 350 -18.99 8.97 0.35
CA LYS A 350 -20.42 9.36 0.38
C LYS A 350 -20.63 10.80 0.84
N CYS A 351 -19.94 11.19 1.91
CA CYS A 351 -20.02 12.56 2.40
C CYS A 351 -19.43 13.55 1.38
N ALA A 352 -18.28 13.26 0.80
CA ALA A 352 -17.67 14.10 -0.23
C ALA A 352 -18.59 14.27 -1.45
N GLN A 353 -19.25 13.20 -1.89
CA GLN A 353 -20.25 13.24 -2.96
C GLN A 353 -21.44 14.11 -2.59
N LYS A 354 -21.97 13.97 -1.36
CA LYS A 354 -23.11 14.76 -0.85
C LYS A 354 -22.81 16.27 -0.85
N PHE A 355 -21.57 16.64 -0.55
CA PHE A 355 -21.12 18.03 -0.50
C PHE A 355 -20.45 18.52 -1.80
N ASN A 356 -20.47 17.73 -2.87
CA ASN A 356 -19.88 18.04 -4.18
C ASN A 356 -18.35 18.25 -4.17
N PHE A 357 -17.65 17.60 -3.26
CA PHE A 357 -16.18 17.59 -3.24
C PHE A 357 -15.63 16.47 -4.14
N THR A 358 -15.63 16.69 -5.44
CA THR A 358 -15.32 15.67 -6.45
C THR A 358 -13.93 15.05 -6.27
N ASP A 359 -12.92 15.86 -5.99
CA ASP A 359 -11.54 15.37 -5.83
C ASP A 359 -11.41 14.46 -4.62
N GLN A 360 -11.99 14.86 -3.48
CA GLN A 360 -12.01 14.04 -2.27
C GLN A 360 -12.76 12.72 -2.50
N TYR A 361 -13.90 12.77 -3.19
CA TYR A 361 -14.65 11.57 -3.57
C TYR A 361 -13.77 10.58 -4.35
N GLN A 362 -13.08 11.06 -5.40
CA GLN A 362 -12.21 10.21 -6.22
C GLN A 362 -11.07 9.59 -5.42
N VAL A 363 -10.44 10.35 -4.54
CA VAL A 363 -9.36 9.87 -3.67
C VAL A 363 -9.86 8.78 -2.74
N HIS A 364 -11.01 8.96 -2.09
CA HIS A 364 -11.56 7.96 -1.18
C HIS A 364 -11.98 6.67 -1.90
N VAL A 365 -12.66 6.77 -3.02
CA VAL A 365 -13.05 5.61 -3.85
C VAL A 365 -11.82 4.82 -4.27
N LYS A 366 -10.76 5.50 -4.71
CA LYS A 366 -9.51 4.88 -5.13
C LYS A 366 -8.80 4.17 -3.98
N ASN A 367 -8.71 4.83 -2.82
CA ASN A 367 -8.08 4.23 -1.64
C ASN A 367 -8.85 2.99 -1.16
N ALA A 368 -10.17 3.02 -1.17
CA ALA A 368 -10.99 1.85 -0.88
C ALA A 368 -10.73 0.71 -1.89
N ALA A 369 -10.64 1.02 -3.19
CA ALA A 369 -10.34 0.04 -4.24
C ALA A 369 -8.94 -0.57 -4.08
N SER A 370 -7.94 0.21 -3.65
CA SER A 370 -6.58 -0.28 -3.40
C SER A 370 -6.53 -1.35 -2.31
N ILE A 371 -7.28 -1.17 -1.21
CA ILE A 371 -7.37 -2.17 -0.14
C ILE A 371 -7.83 -3.53 -0.72
N LEU A 372 -8.83 -3.51 -1.59
CA LEU A 372 -9.38 -4.73 -2.20
C LEU A 372 -8.37 -5.38 -3.16
N THR A 373 -7.75 -4.57 -4.00
CA THR A 373 -6.73 -5.04 -4.95
C THR A 373 -5.55 -5.68 -4.23
N ASP A 374 -5.02 -5.03 -3.19
CA ASP A 374 -3.89 -5.54 -2.41
C ASP A 374 -4.26 -6.84 -1.69
N TYR A 375 -5.47 -6.92 -1.13
CA TYR A 375 -5.96 -8.14 -0.49
C TYR A 375 -6.09 -9.30 -1.48
N ILE A 376 -6.65 -9.08 -2.66
CA ILE A 376 -6.80 -10.10 -3.70
C ILE A 376 -5.42 -10.56 -4.19
N ILE A 377 -4.50 -9.63 -4.46
CA ILE A 377 -3.14 -9.97 -4.89
C ILE A 377 -2.44 -10.82 -3.81
N LYS A 378 -2.55 -10.43 -2.54
CA LYS A 378 -1.99 -11.19 -1.43
C LYS A 378 -2.54 -12.61 -1.41
N ASN A 379 -3.85 -12.79 -1.37
CA ASN A 379 -4.49 -14.10 -1.27
C ASN A 379 -4.25 -14.97 -2.49
N VAL A 380 -4.50 -14.45 -3.68
CA VAL A 380 -4.53 -15.27 -4.91
C VAL A 380 -3.12 -15.55 -5.46
N ARG A 381 -2.09 -14.79 -5.03
CA ARG A 381 -0.69 -14.99 -5.49
C ARG A 381 0.26 -15.50 -4.42
N ARG A 382 -0.01 -15.29 -3.14
CA ARG A 382 0.99 -15.52 -2.07
C ARG A 382 0.54 -16.48 -0.99
N GLU A 383 -0.72 -16.45 -0.61
CA GLU A 383 -1.25 -17.26 0.50
C GLU A 383 -1.72 -18.63 0.01
N ASN A 384 -1.89 -19.56 0.92
CA ASN A 384 -2.46 -20.86 0.62
C ASN A 384 -3.96 -20.76 0.38
N PHE A 385 -4.51 -21.76 -0.31
CA PHE A 385 -5.95 -21.91 -0.48
C PHE A 385 -6.35 -23.38 -0.31
N TYR A 386 -7.58 -23.58 0.10
CA TYR A 386 -8.22 -24.89 0.22
C TYR A 386 -9.18 -25.08 -0.95
N LEU A 387 -9.07 -26.22 -1.64
CA LEU A 387 -9.89 -26.54 -2.80
C LEU A 387 -10.77 -27.73 -2.49
N TYR A 388 -12.07 -27.60 -2.75
CA TYR A 388 -13.08 -28.64 -2.55
C TYR A 388 -13.82 -28.88 -3.86
N LEU A 389 -13.84 -30.14 -4.30
CA LEU A 389 -14.54 -30.58 -5.51
C LEU A 389 -14.93 -32.06 -5.33
N GLY A 390 -16.22 -32.36 -5.16
CA GLY A 390 -16.70 -33.68 -4.78
C GLY A 390 -16.10 -34.09 -3.43
N GLU A 391 -15.76 -35.36 -3.29
CA GLU A 391 -15.14 -35.92 -2.07
C GLU A 391 -13.66 -35.52 -1.90
N SER A 392 -13.11 -34.75 -2.84
CA SER A 392 -11.68 -34.37 -2.81
C SER A 392 -11.51 -32.99 -2.23
N HIS A 393 -10.70 -32.89 -1.21
CA HIS A 393 -10.25 -31.63 -0.65
C HIS A 393 -8.74 -31.65 -0.44
N ASN A 394 -8.09 -30.56 -0.81
CA ASN A 394 -6.63 -30.38 -0.69
C ASN A 394 -6.27 -28.92 -0.43
N THR A 395 -5.10 -28.74 0.16
CA THR A 395 -4.48 -27.42 0.37
C THR A 395 -3.40 -27.19 -0.70
N TYR A 396 -3.39 -26.02 -1.29
CA TYR A 396 -2.43 -25.65 -2.33
C TYR A 396 -1.79 -24.28 -2.02
N SER A 397 -0.59 -24.08 -2.55
CA SER A 397 0.03 -22.76 -2.57
C SER A 397 -0.63 -21.89 -3.64
N ALA A 398 -0.89 -20.62 -3.33
CA ALA A 398 -1.53 -19.66 -4.24
C ALA A 398 -0.78 -19.51 -5.57
N SER A 399 0.56 -19.62 -5.57
CA SER A 399 1.36 -19.59 -6.79
C SER A 399 1.00 -20.69 -7.81
N LYS A 400 0.21 -21.68 -7.39
CA LYS A 400 -0.23 -22.81 -8.22
C LYS A 400 -1.72 -22.74 -8.58
N LEU A 401 -2.43 -21.65 -8.27
CA LEU A 401 -3.88 -21.60 -8.48
C LEU A 401 -4.27 -21.96 -9.93
N THR A 402 -3.74 -21.27 -10.92
CA THR A 402 -4.05 -21.53 -12.35
C THR A 402 -3.69 -22.96 -12.75
N SER A 403 -2.49 -23.42 -12.41
CA SER A 403 -2.05 -24.79 -12.77
C SER A 403 -2.82 -25.86 -12.02
N THR A 404 -3.34 -25.58 -10.84
CA THR A 404 -4.21 -26.50 -10.08
C THR A 404 -5.58 -26.60 -10.75
N LEU A 405 -6.16 -25.48 -11.14
CA LEU A 405 -7.41 -25.45 -11.89
C LEU A 405 -7.31 -26.24 -13.20
N ASP A 406 -6.26 -26.05 -13.96
CA ASP A 406 -6.06 -26.78 -15.24
C ASP A 406 -5.81 -28.29 -15.04
N ARG A 407 -4.99 -28.67 -14.04
CA ARG A 407 -4.55 -30.05 -13.88
C ARG A 407 -5.49 -30.92 -13.05
N VAL A 408 -6.08 -30.34 -11.99
CA VAL A 408 -6.85 -31.14 -11.01
C VAL A 408 -8.33 -31.08 -11.27
N ILE A 409 -8.83 -29.92 -11.67
CA ILE A 409 -10.26 -29.66 -11.80
C ILE A 409 -10.77 -30.05 -13.19
N ALA A 410 -10.10 -29.61 -14.25
CA ALA A 410 -10.52 -29.87 -15.60
C ALA A 410 -10.70 -31.38 -15.92
N PRO A 411 -9.77 -32.27 -15.58
CA PRO A 411 -9.95 -33.72 -15.84
C PRO A 411 -11.15 -34.31 -15.07
N ARG A 412 -11.49 -33.82 -13.90
CA ARG A 412 -12.59 -34.37 -13.08
C ARG A 412 -13.97 -33.94 -13.57
N LEU A 413 -14.10 -32.70 -14.02
CA LEU A 413 -15.34 -32.21 -14.61
C LEU A 413 -15.59 -32.76 -15.99
N PHE A 414 -14.54 -33.14 -16.74
CA PHE A 414 -14.60 -33.53 -18.15
C PHE A 414 -14.20 -34.98 -18.41
N CYS A 415 -14.03 -35.81 -17.37
CA CYS A 415 -13.70 -37.24 -17.57
C CYS A 415 -14.85 -38.07 -18.20
N LYS A 416 -16.01 -37.49 -18.44
CA LYS A 416 -17.08 -38.04 -19.27
C LYS A 416 -17.14 -37.29 -20.61
N GLY A 417 -15.99 -37.05 -21.22
CA GLY A 417 -15.86 -36.48 -22.55
C GLY A 417 -16.64 -37.25 -23.59
N PRO A 418 -16.82 -36.68 -24.82
CA PRO A 418 -17.75 -37.19 -25.78
C PRO A 418 -17.54 -38.64 -26.08
#